data_497a5e15764bb61ab624569b48d15268
#
_entry.id   497a5e15764bb61ab624569b48d15268
#
_cell.length_a   1.000
_cell.length_b   1.000
_cell.length_c   1.000
_cell.angle_alpha   90.00
_cell.angle_beta   90.00
_cell.angle_gamma   90.00
#
_symmetry.space_group_name_H-M   'P 1'
#
loop_
_entity.id
_entity.type
_entity.pdbx_description
1 polymer ?
#
loop_
_entity_poly.entity_id
_entity_poly.type
_entity_poly.pdbx_seq_one_letter_code
_entity_poly.pdbx_strand_id
1 'polypeptide(L)'
;WSPDGDKWLSVSDGFAYLKCDFGRWGAEKRMIKPLLEKAEDGRWYCRWQLTPSGKVWGTSHSSDLLKWAPQQYVNAEKPAMPRLVTARQIVLDKDTLNGYMQKVPYADIEQLIRFAEHKKFRDIQNNERTEQDAVRFAGLKPVTATIRVDAGRVKPISEHLIGIFFEDINYGADGGLYAELVQNRDFEYSAKDGARDKNWNSTYAWSIQGTDAELSVSEDSPIHANNAHYAVLEVHRPGAALVNNGFDGIAVKKGEKYDFSVFSKVLDDTKGGKVLVRLTTKDGKEIAQAAIRVSSTEWKKQKAVLTATADAADAVLSVCPQMAGKYALDMVSLFPQNTFKGRKNGLRADLAQTLADLHPRFVRFPGGCVAHGDGVDNIYDWKGSIGALEERKPLRNLWGYHQTRGLGYHEYFLFCEDMGAEPVPVVAAGVPCQNSGTCSHHSVGELGCGGQQGGIPMEEMPQYVQDVLDLIEYANGDAKKTVWGKKRAQAGHPKPFNLKYIGIGNEDLITDIFEERFTMIFKAIKVML
;
A
#
# COMPACT_ATOMS: atom_id res chain seq x y z
N TRP A 1 17.10 31.73 -26.34
CA TRP A 1 18.34 32.50 -26.22
C TRP A 1 18.62 33.32 -27.46
N SER A 2 19.39 34.36 -27.32
CA SER A 2 19.80 35.18 -28.44
C SER A 2 21.28 35.64 -28.26
N PRO A 3 22.12 35.53 -29.28
CA PRO A 3 23.50 36.01 -29.19
C PRO A 3 23.63 37.53 -29.37
N ASP A 4 22.66 38.16 -30.02
CA ASP A 4 22.67 39.58 -30.41
C ASP A 4 21.52 40.40 -29.79
N GLY A 5 20.55 39.75 -29.21
CA GLY A 5 19.33 40.37 -28.63
C GLY A 5 18.22 40.61 -29.66
N ASP A 6 18.41 40.28 -30.93
CA ASP A 6 17.45 40.50 -32.00
C ASP A 6 16.80 39.22 -32.49
N LYS A 7 17.59 38.18 -32.71
CA LYS A 7 17.10 36.85 -33.12
C LYS A 7 17.06 35.93 -31.95
N TRP A 8 15.86 35.38 -31.67
CA TRP A 8 15.64 34.50 -30.54
C TRP A 8 15.46 33.04 -31.01
N LEU A 9 16.09 32.13 -30.29
CA LEU A 9 16.04 30.71 -30.52
C LEU A 9 15.56 30.01 -29.25
N SER A 10 14.76 28.96 -29.39
CA SER A 10 14.42 28.06 -28.29
C SER A 10 15.67 27.35 -27.75
N VAL A 11 15.73 27.13 -26.47
CA VAL A 11 16.73 26.24 -25.88
C VAL A 11 16.12 24.85 -25.83
N SER A 12 16.65 23.96 -26.70
CA SER A 12 16.31 22.53 -26.71
C SER A 12 14.82 22.22 -26.95
N ASP A 13 14.14 23.03 -27.76
CA ASP A 13 12.75 22.80 -28.22
C ASP A 13 11.76 22.48 -27.09
N GLY A 14 11.76 23.29 -26.05
CA GLY A 14 10.83 23.15 -24.93
C GLY A 14 11.16 22.03 -23.95
N PHE A 15 12.39 21.54 -23.94
CA PHE A 15 12.83 20.58 -22.94
C PHE A 15 12.70 21.20 -21.52
N ALA A 16 12.03 20.49 -20.60
CA ALA A 16 11.83 20.95 -19.24
C ALA A 16 13.01 20.57 -18.34
N TYR A 17 13.80 21.57 -17.92
CA TYR A 17 14.94 21.40 -17.00
C TYR A 17 14.52 21.37 -15.53
N LEU A 18 13.38 21.94 -15.18
CA LEU A 18 12.74 21.88 -13.89
C LEU A 18 11.28 21.51 -14.09
N LYS A 19 10.79 20.54 -13.34
CA LYS A 19 9.38 20.14 -13.32
C LYS A 19 8.86 20.30 -11.91
N CYS A 20 7.65 20.83 -11.75
CA CYS A 20 7.00 20.90 -10.45
C CYS A 20 6.76 19.48 -9.92
N ASP A 21 7.12 19.21 -8.68
CA ASP A 21 6.88 17.93 -7.98
C ASP A 21 5.62 17.96 -7.10
N PHE A 22 4.93 19.11 -7.01
CA PHE A 22 3.71 19.25 -6.24
C PHE A 22 2.55 18.44 -6.84
N GLY A 23 1.81 17.74 -6.00
CA GLY A 23 0.59 17.08 -6.38
C GLY A 23 0.76 15.67 -6.95
N ARG A 24 -0.35 15.09 -7.35
CA ARG A 24 -0.43 13.77 -7.97
C ARG A 24 0.26 13.72 -9.34
N TRP A 25 0.50 12.54 -9.82
CA TRP A 25 0.96 12.32 -11.18
C TRP A 25 0.05 13.02 -12.20
N GLY A 26 0.65 13.90 -12.99
CA GLY A 26 0.03 14.47 -14.18
C GLY A 26 -0.60 15.84 -14.01
N ALA A 27 -1.92 15.94 -13.94
CA ALA A 27 -2.67 17.17 -14.24
C ALA A 27 -2.44 18.36 -13.29
N GLU A 28 -1.99 18.11 -12.07
CA GLU A 28 -1.83 19.16 -11.05
C GLU A 28 -0.41 19.74 -11.00
N LYS A 29 0.55 19.08 -11.65
CA LYS A 29 1.95 19.54 -11.68
C LYS A 29 2.14 20.69 -12.67
N ARG A 30 1.88 21.90 -12.21
CA ARG A 30 1.91 23.11 -13.03
C ARG A 30 2.97 24.09 -12.57
N MET A 31 3.60 24.74 -13.51
CA MET A 31 4.45 25.89 -13.30
C MET A 31 3.87 27.07 -14.09
N ILE A 32 3.15 27.94 -13.40
CA ILE A 32 2.51 29.12 -14.01
C ILE A 32 3.43 30.31 -13.82
N LYS A 33 3.71 31.06 -14.89
CA LYS A 33 4.59 32.24 -14.88
C LYS A 33 5.92 32.00 -14.16
N PRO A 34 6.72 31.01 -14.56
CA PRO A 34 8.00 30.77 -13.92
C PRO A 34 8.93 31.98 -14.09
N LEU A 35 9.64 32.31 -13.02
CA LEU A 35 10.61 33.38 -12.97
C LEU A 35 11.96 32.78 -12.58
N LEU A 36 12.97 32.99 -13.43
CA LEU A 36 14.32 32.51 -13.22
C LEU A 36 15.24 33.72 -12.99
N GLU A 37 16.03 33.68 -11.93
CA GLU A 37 16.95 34.75 -11.56
C GLU A 37 18.27 34.17 -11.08
N LYS A 38 19.40 34.82 -11.44
CA LYS A 38 20.70 34.55 -10.83
C LYS A 38 20.91 35.51 -9.68
N ALA A 39 21.05 35.00 -8.47
CA ALA A 39 21.24 35.79 -7.26
C ALA A 39 22.71 36.18 -7.06
N GLU A 40 22.98 37.06 -6.09
CA GLU A 40 24.33 37.54 -5.75
C GLU A 40 25.23 36.40 -5.22
N ASP A 41 24.66 35.36 -4.65
CA ASP A 41 25.36 34.13 -4.23
C ASP A 41 25.81 33.23 -5.39
N GLY A 42 25.53 33.64 -6.63
CA GLY A 42 25.89 32.92 -7.83
C GLY A 42 24.93 31.80 -8.22
N ARG A 43 23.92 31.49 -7.40
CA ARG A 43 22.93 30.46 -7.68
C ARG A 43 21.79 31.01 -8.52
N TRP A 44 21.14 30.09 -9.24
CA TRP A 44 19.91 30.33 -9.97
C TRP A 44 18.73 30.00 -9.08
N TYR A 45 17.76 30.89 -8.98
CA TYR A 45 16.49 30.69 -8.28
C TYR A 45 15.36 30.68 -9.29
N CYS A 46 14.51 29.66 -9.24
CA CYS A 46 13.28 29.60 -10.00
C CYS A 46 12.09 29.70 -9.06
N ARG A 47 11.13 30.57 -9.36
CA ARG A 47 9.88 30.75 -8.64
C ARG A 47 8.74 30.68 -9.62
N TRP A 48 7.65 30.04 -9.25
CA TRP A 48 6.49 29.89 -10.10
C TRP A 48 5.21 29.90 -9.28
N GLN A 49 4.09 30.22 -9.94
CA GLN A 49 2.76 30.08 -9.36
C GLN A 49 2.25 28.66 -9.61
N LEU A 50 1.55 28.07 -8.65
CA LEU A 50 0.88 26.78 -8.81
C LEU A 50 -0.58 26.96 -9.21
N THR A 51 -1.17 28.13 -8.91
CA THR A 51 -2.56 28.44 -9.21
C THR A 51 -2.67 29.75 -9.99
N PRO A 52 -3.72 29.89 -10.83
CA PRO A 52 -3.98 31.15 -11.53
C PRO A 52 -4.23 32.34 -10.58
N SER A 53 -4.70 32.09 -9.36
CA SER A 53 -4.92 33.12 -8.33
C SER A 53 -3.61 33.79 -7.88
N GLY A 54 -2.48 33.09 -8.03
CA GLY A 54 -1.17 33.56 -7.61
C GLY A 54 -0.96 33.57 -6.09
N LYS A 55 -1.78 32.83 -5.34
CA LYS A 55 -1.67 32.73 -3.88
C LYS A 55 -0.69 31.66 -3.43
N VAL A 56 -0.46 30.64 -4.26
CA VAL A 56 0.45 29.53 -3.95
C VAL A 56 1.64 29.58 -4.90
N TRP A 57 2.84 29.54 -4.31
CA TRP A 57 4.10 29.65 -5.01
C TRP A 57 5.02 28.48 -4.71
N GLY A 58 5.70 28.00 -5.75
CA GLY A 58 6.82 27.10 -5.64
C GLY A 58 8.14 27.80 -5.86
N THR A 59 9.21 27.33 -5.23
CA THR A 59 10.57 27.81 -5.43
C THR A 59 11.57 26.66 -5.36
N SER A 60 12.65 26.80 -6.15
CA SER A 60 13.83 25.94 -6.07
C SER A 60 15.04 26.73 -6.51
N HIS A 61 16.26 26.23 -6.24
CA HIS A 61 17.49 26.83 -6.68
C HIS A 61 18.46 25.80 -7.27
N SER A 62 19.41 26.29 -8.08
CA SER A 62 20.40 25.45 -8.75
C SER A 62 21.71 26.24 -8.95
N SER A 63 22.83 25.56 -8.91
CA SER A 63 24.13 26.15 -9.27
C SER A 63 24.44 26.04 -10.77
N ASP A 64 23.79 25.10 -11.48
CA ASP A 64 24.13 24.73 -12.87
C ASP A 64 22.91 24.64 -13.80
N LEU A 65 21.70 24.98 -13.34
CA LEU A 65 20.42 24.85 -14.06
C LEU A 65 20.03 23.41 -14.43
N LEU A 66 20.82 22.42 -14.05
CA LEU A 66 20.58 21.00 -14.34
C LEU A 66 20.17 20.21 -13.11
N LYS A 67 20.80 20.50 -11.97
CA LYS A 67 20.46 19.90 -10.67
C LYS A 67 19.80 20.95 -9.82
N TRP A 68 18.56 20.68 -9.44
CA TRP A 68 17.74 21.55 -8.63
C TRP A 68 17.64 21.04 -7.21
N ALA A 69 17.68 21.96 -6.24
CA ALA A 69 17.40 21.67 -4.84
C ALA A 69 15.94 21.20 -4.65
N PRO A 70 15.61 20.54 -3.53
CA PRO A 70 14.23 20.23 -3.17
C PRO A 70 13.31 21.44 -3.30
N GLN A 71 12.11 21.23 -3.82
CA GLN A 71 11.15 22.31 -4.06
C GLN A 71 10.42 22.66 -2.79
N GLN A 72 10.26 23.96 -2.56
CA GLN A 72 9.53 24.50 -1.42
C GLN A 72 8.26 25.19 -1.91
N TYR A 73 7.18 25.06 -1.14
CA TYR A 73 5.88 25.61 -1.48
C TYR A 73 5.38 26.51 -0.36
N VAL A 74 4.91 27.69 -0.74
CA VAL A 74 4.41 28.69 0.19
C VAL A 74 3.05 29.23 -0.25
N ASN A 75 2.18 29.39 0.73
CA ASN A 75 0.93 30.13 0.56
C ASN A 75 1.20 31.58 0.94
N ALA A 76 1.31 32.46 -0.04
CA ALA A 76 1.62 33.86 0.17
C ALA A 76 0.94 34.73 -0.89
N GLU A 77 0.26 35.78 -0.46
CA GLU A 77 -0.40 36.73 -1.38
C GLU A 77 0.60 37.49 -2.27
N LYS A 78 1.78 37.74 -1.75
CA LYS A 78 2.88 38.40 -2.49
C LYS A 78 4.22 37.86 -1.99
N PRO A 79 4.74 36.79 -2.54
CA PRO A 79 6.11 36.37 -2.24
C PRO A 79 7.07 37.48 -2.64
N ALA A 80 8.19 37.58 -1.94
CA ALA A 80 9.25 38.52 -2.32
C ALA A 80 9.65 38.19 -3.78
N MET A 81 9.34 39.11 -4.68
CA MET A 81 9.71 38.98 -6.10
C MET A 81 11.18 39.28 -6.28
N PRO A 82 11.89 38.52 -7.12
CA PRO A 82 13.25 38.88 -7.51
C PRO A 82 13.27 40.29 -8.12
N ARG A 83 14.39 40.99 -8.05
CA ARG A 83 14.60 42.22 -8.79
C ARG A 83 14.57 41.87 -10.28
N LEU A 84 13.43 42.08 -10.91
CA LEU A 84 13.24 41.80 -12.30
C LEU A 84 14.02 42.76 -13.16
N VAL A 85 14.92 42.25 -13.91
CA VAL A 85 15.58 42.95 -14.98
C VAL A 85 14.56 43.17 -16.11
N THR A 86 14.68 44.08 -16.94
CA THR A 86 13.77 44.62 -17.96
C THR A 86 12.82 43.57 -18.58
N ALA A 87 11.53 43.76 -18.46
CA ALA A 87 10.52 43.01 -19.20
C ALA A 87 10.65 43.34 -20.70
N ARG A 88 10.65 42.31 -21.54
CA ARG A 88 10.69 42.47 -23.02
C ARG A 88 9.67 41.58 -23.68
N GLN A 89 9.14 42.06 -24.79
CA GLN A 89 8.40 41.27 -25.74
C GLN A 89 9.34 40.80 -26.85
N ILE A 90 9.32 39.53 -27.13
CA ILE A 90 10.11 38.90 -28.19
C ILE A 90 9.21 38.08 -29.08
N VAL A 91 9.64 37.89 -30.33
CA VAL A 91 9.02 36.97 -31.28
C VAL A 91 9.89 35.74 -31.37
N LEU A 92 9.31 34.60 -31.11
CA LEU A 92 9.93 33.29 -31.28
C LEU A 92 9.03 32.49 -32.24
N ASP A 93 9.54 32.19 -33.41
CA ASP A 93 8.81 31.61 -34.53
C ASP A 93 7.56 32.45 -34.89
N LYS A 94 6.35 32.00 -34.55
CA LYS A 94 5.09 32.70 -34.79
C LYS A 94 4.49 33.31 -33.55
N ASP A 95 5.07 33.04 -32.37
CA ASP A 95 4.54 33.42 -31.11
C ASP A 95 5.20 34.69 -30.54
N THR A 96 4.39 35.58 -30.01
CA THR A 96 4.84 36.74 -29.27
C THR A 96 4.88 36.43 -27.79
N LEU A 97 6.07 36.39 -27.21
CA LEU A 97 6.31 36.05 -25.83
C LEU A 97 6.68 37.29 -25.01
N ASN A 98 6.11 37.38 -23.79
CA ASN A 98 6.50 38.37 -22.80
C ASN A 98 7.35 37.69 -21.75
N GLY A 99 8.51 38.25 -21.44
CA GLY A 99 9.41 37.66 -20.46
C GLY A 99 10.47 38.63 -19.97
N TYR A 100 11.43 38.09 -19.24
CA TYR A 100 12.56 38.84 -18.69
C TYR A 100 13.87 38.34 -19.32
N MET A 101 14.77 39.24 -19.54
CA MET A 101 16.07 38.94 -20.15
C MET A 101 17.14 38.91 -19.09
N GLN A 102 18.02 37.93 -19.20
CA GLN A 102 19.23 37.82 -18.41
C GLN A 102 20.42 37.55 -19.30
N LYS A 103 21.56 38.16 -19.00
CA LYS A 103 22.83 37.85 -19.66
C LYS A 103 23.44 36.62 -18.99
N VAL A 104 23.77 35.62 -19.77
CA VAL A 104 24.39 34.37 -19.32
C VAL A 104 25.61 34.05 -20.22
N PRO A 105 26.63 33.38 -19.69
CA PRO A 105 27.68 32.83 -20.53
C PRO A 105 27.11 31.84 -21.55
N TYR A 106 27.64 31.85 -22.77
CA TYR A 106 27.20 30.88 -23.80
C TYR A 106 27.44 29.43 -23.37
N ALA A 107 28.48 29.19 -22.57
CA ALA A 107 28.77 27.85 -22.00
C ALA A 107 27.58 27.28 -21.19
N ASP A 108 26.83 28.11 -20.47
CA ASP A 108 25.63 27.66 -19.72
C ASP A 108 24.55 27.19 -20.71
N ILE A 109 24.34 27.90 -21.81
CA ILE A 109 23.40 27.53 -22.87
C ILE A 109 23.81 26.23 -23.56
N GLU A 110 25.10 26.11 -23.91
CA GLU A 110 25.64 24.91 -24.55
C GLU A 110 25.50 23.69 -23.68
N GLN A 111 25.74 23.82 -22.38
CA GLN A 111 25.55 22.74 -21.39
C GLN A 111 24.09 22.28 -21.32
N LEU A 112 23.13 23.20 -21.30
CA LEU A 112 21.70 22.88 -21.32
C LEU A 112 21.33 22.11 -22.61
N ILE A 113 21.77 22.58 -23.78
CA ILE A 113 21.50 21.92 -25.06
C ILE A 113 22.04 20.48 -25.05
N ARG A 114 23.31 20.29 -24.71
CA ARG A 114 23.95 18.97 -24.65
C ARG A 114 23.22 18.02 -23.69
N PHE A 115 22.81 18.53 -22.53
CA PHE A 115 22.05 17.73 -21.55
C PHE A 115 20.71 17.29 -22.12
N ALA A 116 19.95 18.20 -22.73
CA ALA A 116 18.65 17.88 -23.31
C ALA A 116 18.76 16.90 -24.49
N GLU A 117 19.74 17.08 -25.38
CA GLU A 117 19.99 16.16 -26.48
C GLU A 117 20.30 14.75 -25.97
N HIS A 118 21.18 14.65 -24.96
CA HIS A 118 21.49 13.35 -24.35
C HIS A 118 20.25 12.70 -23.72
N LYS A 119 19.41 13.47 -23.01
CA LYS A 119 18.16 12.96 -22.43
C LYS A 119 17.17 12.53 -23.51
N LYS A 120 16.94 13.35 -24.54
CA LYS A 120 16.06 13.01 -25.66
C LYS A 120 16.54 11.73 -26.37
N PHE A 121 17.85 11.58 -26.60
CA PHE A 121 18.41 10.35 -27.15
C PHE A 121 18.10 9.13 -26.28
N ARG A 122 18.34 9.23 -24.97
CA ARG A 122 18.02 8.12 -24.03
C ARG A 122 16.53 7.81 -24.00
N ASP A 123 15.68 8.83 -24.03
CA ASP A 123 14.22 8.63 -24.01
C ASP A 123 13.75 7.90 -25.27
N ILE A 124 14.32 8.23 -26.44
CA ILE A 124 14.06 7.50 -27.69
C ILE A 124 14.46 6.03 -27.51
N GLN A 125 15.68 5.76 -27.03
CA GLN A 125 16.14 4.39 -26.80
C GLN A 125 15.26 3.62 -25.82
N ASN A 126 14.86 4.25 -24.72
CA ASN A 126 14.03 3.61 -23.69
C ASN A 126 12.57 3.37 -24.12
N ASN A 127 12.07 4.13 -25.09
CA ASN A 127 10.70 4.01 -25.62
C ASN A 127 10.62 3.18 -26.92
N GLU A 128 11.70 2.54 -27.33
CA GLU A 128 11.71 1.67 -28.51
C GLU A 128 10.81 0.44 -28.28
N ARG A 129 10.02 0.12 -29.31
CA ARG A 129 9.11 -1.02 -29.28
C ARG A 129 9.57 -2.09 -30.26
N THR A 130 9.56 -3.35 -29.85
CA THR A 130 9.95 -4.50 -30.70
C THR A 130 9.11 -4.62 -31.96
N GLU A 131 7.86 -4.15 -31.94
CA GLU A 131 6.97 -4.09 -33.12
C GLU A 131 7.56 -3.25 -34.27
N GLN A 132 8.46 -2.32 -33.95
CA GLN A 132 9.15 -1.44 -34.93
C GLN A 132 10.48 -1.99 -35.43
N ASP A 133 10.94 -3.13 -34.88
CA ASP A 133 12.28 -3.66 -35.17
C ASP A 133 12.50 -3.98 -36.66
N ALA A 134 11.48 -4.50 -37.33
CA ALA A 134 11.55 -4.79 -38.77
C ALA A 134 11.86 -3.55 -39.62
N VAL A 135 11.38 -2.38 -39.19
CA VAL A 135 11.64 -1.08 -39.87
C VAL A 135 12.92 -0.45 -39.36
N ARG A 136 13.11 -0.39 -38.06
CA ARG A 136 14.29 0.23 -37.42
C ARG A 136 15.59 -0.44 -37.83
N PHE A 137 15.60 -1.76 -37.94
CA PHE A 137 16.76 -2.58 -38.20
C PHE A 137 16.82 -3.15 -39.61
N ALA A 138 15.96 -2.68 -40.50
CA ALA A 138 15.92 -3.15 -41.90
C ALA A 138 17.27 -3.03 -42.63
N GLY A 139 18.12 -2.06 -42.26
CA GLY A 139 19.45 -1.85 -42.83
C GLY A 139 20.58 -2.57 -42.07
N LEU A 140 20.31 -3.27 -40.97
CA LEU A 140 21.35 -3.96 -40.23
C LEU A 140 21.78 -5.24 -40.93
N LYS A 141 23.10 -5.41 -41.12
CA LYS A 141 23.68 -6.67 -41.58
C LYS A 141 23.76 -7.66 -40.43
N PRO A 142 23.52 -8.96 -40.68
CA PRO A 142 23.73 -10.00 -39.67
C PRO A 142 25.17 -9.96 -39.16
N VAL A 143 25.32 -9.98 -37.82
CA VAL A 143 26.63 -10.08 -37.17
C VAL A 143 26.71 -11.40 -36.41
N THR A 144 27.87 -12.04 -36.46
CA THR A 144 28.18 -13.21 -35.67
C THR A 144 29.02 -12.77 -34.47
N ALA A 145 28.50 -13.08 -33.25
CA ALA A 145 29.25 -12.84 -32.03
C ALA A 145 29.53 -14.18 -31.32
N THR A 146 30.74 -14.30 -30.80
CA THR A 146 31.10 -15.46 -29.96
C THR A 146 31.27 -14.99 -28.52
N ILE A 147 30.45 -15.54 -27.63
CA ILE A 147 30.58 -15.30 -26.18
C ILE A 147 31.38 -16.45 -25.58
N ARG A 148 32.55 -16.14 -24.99
CA ARG A 148 33.33 -17.11 -24.22
C ARG A 148 33.09 -16.86 -22.76
N VAL A 149 32.55 -17.89 -22.06
CA VAL A 149 32.38 -17.87 -20.60
C VAL A 149 33.61 -18.56 -19.99
N ASP A 150 34.39 -17.83 -19.22
CA ASP A 150 35.53 -18.36 -18.48
C ASP A 150 35.06 -18.72 -17.07
N ALA A 151 34.70 -19.98 -16.86
CA ALA A 151 34.24 -20.51 -15.60
C ALA A 151 35.33 -20.53 -14.50
N GLY A 152 36.61 -20.32 -14.87
CA GLY A 152 37.70 -20.15 -13.91
C GLY A 152 37.79 -18.73 -13.32
N ARG A 153 37.12 -17.77 -13.91
CA ARG A 153 37.06 -16.37 -13.47
C ARG A 153 35.74 -16.06 -12.78
N VAL A 154 35.58 -16.52 -11.56
CA VAL A 154 34.38 -16.24 -10.76
C VAL A 154 34.57 -15.00 -9.89
N LYS A 155 33.52 -14.22 -9.75
CA LYS A 155 33.40 -13.18 -8.72
C LYS A 155 32.32 -13.60 -7.74
N PRO A 156 32.54 -13.46 -6.43
CA PRO A 156 31.47 -13.69 -5.48
C PRO A 156 30.33 -12.68 -5.74
N ILE A 157 29.12 -13.18 -5.78
CA ILE A 157 27.92 -12.36 -5.82
C ILE A 157 27.27 -12.34 -4.43
N SER A 158 26.51 -11.29 -4.13
CA SER A 158 25.82 -11.17 -2.86
C SER A 158 24.87 -12.35 -2.64
N GLU A 159 24.87 -12.90 -1.46
CA GLU A 159 23.87 -13.89 -1.03
C GLU A 159 22.46 -13.31 -1.05
N HIS A 160 22.32 -11.98 -0.96
CA HIS A 160 21.05 -11.26 -1.01
C HIS A 160 20.66 -10.78 -2.41
N LEU A 161 21.18 -11.40 -3.48
CA LEU A 161 20.87 -10.99 -4.85
C LEU A 161 19.39 -11.23 -5.21
N ILE A 162 18.81 -12.33 -4.68
CA ILE A 162 17.42 -12.73 -4.98
C ILE A 162 16.56 -12.59 -3.73
N GLY A 163 15.50 -11.83 -3.83
CA GLY A 163 14.49 -11.67 -2.79
C GLY A 163 13.10 -11.53 -3.38
N ILE A 164 12.11 -11.43 -2.51
CA ILE A 164 10.73 -11.18 -2.87
C ILE A 164 10.33 -9.80 -2.36
N PHE A 165 9.64 -9.04 -3.20
CA PHE A 165 8.84 -7.90 -2.80
C PHE A 165 7.37 -8.33 -2.78
N PHE A 166 6.76 -8.26 -1.61
CA PHE A 166 5.33 -8.49 -1.45
C PHE A 166 4.63 -7.16 -1.15
N GLU A 167 3.62 -6.85 -1.93
CA GLU A 167 2.68 -5.77 -1.67
C GLU A 167 1.27 -6.33 -1.75
N ASP A 168 0.40 -5.91 -0.82
CA ASP A 168 -1.01 -6.23 -0.90
C ASP A 168 -1.68 -5.40 -1.99
N ILE A 169 -1.53 -5.85 -3.23
CA ILE A 169 -2.11 -5.32 -4.45
C ILE A 169 -2.88 -6.44 -5.18
N ASN A 170 -4.00 -6.12 -5.81
CA ASN A 170 -4.86 -7.07 -6.49
C ASN A 170 -5.28 -8.26 -5.59
N TYR A 171 -5.65 -7.97 -4.34
CA TYR A 171 -6.02 -9.00 -3.35
C TYR A 171 -4.88 -9.99 -3.07
N GLY A 172 -3.65 -9.50 -2.98
CA GLY A 172 -2.48 -10.34 -2.74
C GLY A 172 -2.45 -10.98 -1.35
N ALA A 173 -3.04 -10.32 -0.34
CA ALA A 173 -3.21 -10.86 1.01
C ALA A 173 -4.55 -11.57 1.17
N ASP A 174 -5.62 -10.84 1.51
CA ASP A 174 -6.97 -11.39 1.64
C ASP A 174 -7.48 -11.86 0.25
N GLY A 175 -7.85 -13.14 0.15
CA GLY A 175 -8.19 -13.77 -1.13
C GLY A 175 -7.00 -14.25 -1.96
N GLY A 176 -5.77 -13.98 -1.50
CA GLY A 176 -4.51 -14.38 -2.11
C GLY A 176 -3.68 -15.31 -1.22
N LEU A 177 -2.56 -14.80 -0.70
CA LEU A 177 -1.60 -15.57 0.09
C LEU A 177 -2.15 -15.98 1.48
N TYR A 178 -3.01 -15.18 2.09
CA TYR A 178 -3.64 -15.51 3.36
C TYR A 178 -4.73 -16.56 3.19
N ALA A 179 -4.71 -17.59 4.02
CA ALA A 179 -5.56 -18.78 3.81
C ALA A 179 -7.00 -18.63 4.34
N GLU A 180 -7.45 -17.45 4.74
CA GLU A 180 -8.85 -17.20 5.07
C GLU A 180 -9.73 -17.35 3.82
N LEU A 181 -10.75 -18.20 3.91
CA LEU A 181 -11.63 -18.50 2.79
C LEU A 181 -12.92 -17.67 2.79
N VAL A 182 -13.24 -17.00 3.91
CA VAL A 182 -14.43 -16.16 4.04
C VAL A 182 -14.08 -14.71 3.71
N GLN A 183 -14.75 -14.15 2.72
CA GLN A 183 -14.63 -12.73 2.40
C GLN A 183 -15.51 -11.90 3.34
N ASN A 184 -15.01 -10.73 3.79
CA ASN A 184 -15.73 -9.84 4.71
C ASN A 184 -16.20 -10.57 5.98
N ARG A 185 -15.28 -11.31 6.62
CA ARG A 185 -15.53 -12.15 7.80
C ARG A 185 -15.99 -11.35 9.02
N ASP A 186 -15.62 -10.07 9.08
CA ASP A 186 -15.76 -9.12 10.17
C ASP A 186 -16.82 -8.05 9.92
N PHE A 187 -17.49 -8.07 8.79
CA PHE A 187 -18.53 -7.10 8.40
C PHE A 187 -18.05 -5.63 8.36
N GLU A 188 -16.74 -5.40 8.30
CA GLU A 188 -16.12 -4.08 8.31
C GLU A 188 -15.95 -3.44 6.92
N TYR A 189 -16.35 -4.14 5.83
CA TYR A 189 -16.29 -3.57 4.50
C TYR A 189 -17.16 -2.33 4.38
N SER A 190 -16.63 -1.30 3.73
CA SER A 190 -17.26 0.01 3.61
C SER A 190 -17.18 0.52 2.17
N ALA A 191 -18.16 1.33 1.76
CA ALA A 191 -18.13 2.03 0.47
C ALA A 191 -16.90 2.94 0.32
N LYS A 192 -16.26 3.36 1.42
CA LYS A 192 -15.03 4.15 1.42
C LYS A 192 -13.80 3.32 1.03
N ASP A 193 -13.83 2.00 1.20
CA ASP A 193 -12.72 1.12 0.85
C ASP A 193 -12.62 0.92 -0.66
N GLY A 194 -13.75 0.79 -1.33
CA GLY A 194 -13.85 0.48 -2.75
C GLY A 194 -13.81 1.71 -3.63
N ALA A 195 -12.63 2.18 -4.04
CA ALA A 195 -12.54 3.26 -5.03
C ALA A 195 -13.10 2.86 -6.41
N ARG A 196 -13.11 1.57 -6.74
CA ARG A 196 -13.54 1.02 -8.04
C ARG A 196 -14.85 0.24 -7.97
N ASP A 197 -15.16 -0.36 -6.84
CA ASP A 197 -16.38 -1.11 -6.58
C ASP A 197 -17.29 -0.34 -5.62
N LYS A 198 -18.36 0.25 -6.15
CA LYS A 198 -19.31 1.05 -5.37
C LYS A 198 -20.29 0.21 -4.54
N ASN A 199 -20.25 -1.11 -4.67
CA ASN A 199 -21.16 -2.03 -3.98
C ASN A 199 -20.63 -2.50 -2.62
N TRP A 200 -19.41 -2.08 -2.24
CA TRP A 200 -18.82 -2.46 -0.97
C TRP A 200 -19.60 -1.85 0.20
N ASN A 201 -20.02 -2.74 1.10
CA ASN A 201 -20.74 -2.39 2.32
C ASN A 201 -20.53 -3.50 3.35
N SER A 202 -21.01 -3.31 4.57
CA SER A 202 -20.82 -4.27 5.67
C SER A 202 -21.42 -5.66 5.42
N THR A 203 -22.35 -5.82 4.48
CA THR A 203 -22.90 -7.13 4.07
C THR A 203 -22.32 -7.65 2.76
N TYR A 204 -21.32 -7.00 2.17
CA TYR A 204 -20.68 -7.47 0.94
C TYR A 204 -20.20 -8.91 1.10
N ALA A 205 -20.38 -9.73 0.07
CA ALA A 205 -20.14 -11.18 0.03
C ALA A 205 -21.09 -12.03 0.91
N TRP A 206 -22.02 -11.40 1.62
CA TRP A 206 -23.02 -12.09 2.43
C TRP A 206 -24.41 -12.00 1.81
N SER A 207 -25.16 -13.07 1.94
CA SER A 207 -26.56 -13.15 1.49
C SER A 207 -27.35 -14.08 2.39
N ILE A 208 -28.69 -14.04 2.25
CA ILE A 208 -29.58 -14.98 2.93
C ILE A 208 -30.04 -16.02 1.92
N GLN A 209 -29.98 -17.28 2.28
CA GLN A 209 -30.65 -18.39 1.62
C GLN A 209 -31.93 -18.72 2.39
N GLY A 210 -33.08 -18.76 1.70
CA GLY A 210 -34.39 -18.95 2.30
C GLY A 210 -35.17 -17.63 2.40
N THR A 211 -36.49 -17.72 2.71
CA THR A 211 -37.41 -16.58 2.68
C THR A 211 -37.81 -16.07 4.07
N ASP A 212 -37.49 -16.83 5.11
CA ASP A 212 -37.98 -16.57 6.46
C ASP A 212 -36.86 -16.08 7.40
N ALA A 213 -36.03 -15.16 6.90
CA ALA A 213 -34.97 -14.50 7.68
C ALA A 213 -34.64 -13.12 7.14
N GLU A 214 -34.06 -12.29 8.01
CA GLU A 214 -33.57 -10.95 7.69
C GLU A 214 -32.10 -10.82 8.12
N LEU A 215 -31.31 -10.07 7.35
CA LEU A 215 -29.94 -9.72 7.68
C LEU A 215 -29.83 -8.21 7.87
N SER A 216 -29.33 -7.82 9.00
CA SER A 216 -28.94 -6.44 9.29
C SER A 216 -27.55 -6.41 9.91
N VAL A 217 -26.98 -5.22 10.06
CA VAL A 217 -25.68 -4.99 10.73
C VAL A 217 -25.91 -4.09 11.91
N SER A 218 -25.26 -4.38 13.03
CA SER A 218 -25.33 -3.60 14.26
C SER A 218 -23.92 -3.24 14.75
N GLU A 219 -23.83 -2.13 15.47
CA GLU A 219 -22.64 -1.64 16.17
C GLU A 219 -22.81 -1.68 17.69
N ASP A 220 -23.94 -2.21 18.17
CA ASP A 220 -24.27 -2.24 19.61
C ASP A 220 -23.47 -3.29 20.37
N SER A 221 -22.60 -2.86 21.27
CA SER A 221 -21.77 -3.77 22.07
C SER A 221 -21.00 -4.79 21.21
N PRO A 222 -20.11 -4.31 20.30
CA PRO A 222 -19.30 -5.15 19.43
C PRO A 222 -18.29 -5.99 20.20
N ILE A 223 -17.62 -6.93 19.55
CA ILE A 223 -16.59 -7.75 20.19
C ILE A 223 -15.34 -6.94 20.54
N HIS A 224 -15.01 -5.93 19.73
CA HIS A 224 -13.88 -5.03 19.95
C HIS A 224 -14.10 -3.68 19.25
N ALA A 225 -13.49 -2.62 19.76
CA ALA A 225 -13.62 -1.27 19.18
C ALA A 225 -13.08 -1.17 17.73
N ASN A 226 -12.08 -1.98 17.37
CA ASN A 226 -11.54 -2.04 16.00
C ASN A 226 -12.37 -2.93 15.06
N ASN A 227 -13.35 -3.65 15.60
CA ASN A 227 -14.25 -4.54 14.88
C ASN A 227 -15.67 -4.20 15.35
N ALA A 228 -16.14 -3.06 14.86
CA ALA A 228 -17.33 -2.38 15.39
C ALA A 228 -18.63 -2.94 14.83
N HIS A 229 -18.59 -3.59 13.67
CA HIS A 229 -19.78 -4.09 12.99
C HIS A 229 -19.92 -5.61 13.17
N TYR A 230 -21.15 -6.06 13.26
CA TYR A 230 -21.46 -7.49 13.23
C TYR A 230 -22.82 -7.77 12.58
N ALA A 231 -22.98 -8.96 12.00
CA ALA A 231 -24.24 -9.38 11.43
C ALA A 231 -25.28 -9.73 12.49
N VAL A 232 -26.50 -9.29 12.31
CA VAL A 232 -27.68 -9.74 13.02
C VAL A 232 -28.54 -10.52 12.03
N LEU A 233 -28.60 -11.84 12.23
CA LEU A 233 -29.44 -12.75 11.48
C LEU A 233 -30.71 -13.04 12.27
N GLU A 234 -31.85 -12.46 11.87
CA GLU A 234 -33.16 -12.76 12.43
C GLU A 234 -33.81 -13.88 11.63
N VAL A 235 -34.03 -15.01 12.28
CA VAL A 235 -34.64 -16.22 11.69
C VAL A 235 -36.03 -16.37 12.23
N HIS A 236 -37.03 -16.30 11.35
CA HIS A 236 -38.45 -16.48 11.71
C HIS A 236 -38.86 -17.95 11.72
N ARG A 237 -38.27 -18.77 10.84
CA ARG A 237 -38.47 -20.22 10.77
C ARG A 237 -37.15 -20.94 10.45
N PRO A 238 -36.92 -22.15 11.00
CA PRO A 238 -35.77 -22.96 10.68
C PRO A 238 -35.66 -23.23 9.17
N GLY A 239 -34.42 -23.23 8.65
CA GLY A 239 -34.13 -23.51 7.23
C GLY A 239 -33.48 -22.35 6.48
N ALA A 240 -33.54 -21.13 7.02
CA ALA A 240 -32.78 -20.02 6.49
C ALA A 240 -31.32 -20.08 6.93
N ALA A 241 -30.42 -19.55 6.11
CA ALA A 241 -28.99 -19.52 6.38
C ALA A 241 -28.35 -18.20 5.93
N LEU A 242 -27.36 -17.76 6.68
CA LEU A 242 -26.41 -16.74 6.26
C LEU A 242 -25.34 -17.41 5.40
N VAL A 243 -25.10 -16.88 4.20
CA VAL A 243 -24.29 -17.53 3.16
C VAL A 243 -23.15 -16.61 2.72
N ASN A 244 -21.95 -17.21 2.54
CA ASN A 244 -20.78 -16.54 2.02
C ASN A 244 -20.17 -17.34 0.86
N ASN A 245 -19.86 -16.64 -0.23
CA ASN A 245 -19.29 -17.24 -1.44
C ASN A 245 -17.76 -17.19 -1.48
N GLY A 246 -17.11 -16.72 -0.42
CA GLY A 246 -15.66 -16.52 -0.40
C GLY A 246 -15.20 -15.45 -1.39
N PHE A 247 -13.96 -15.60 -1.83
CA PHE A 247 -13.34 -14.78 -2.88
C PHE A 247 -13.55 -15.48 -4.24
N ASP A 248 -14.69 -15.20 -4.90
CA ASP A 248 -15.10 -15.82 -6.16
C ASP A 248 -15.30 -17.36 -6.08
N GLY A 249 -15.71 -17.87 -4.91
CA GLY A 249 -15.90 -19.27 -4.59
C GLY A 249 -14.90 -19.78 -3.55
N ILE A 250 -15.31 -20.80 -2.80
CA ILE A 250 -14.47 -21.47 -1.80
C ILE A 250 -13.93 -22.77 -2.38
N ALA A 251 -12.62 -22.82 -2.66
CA ALA A 251 -11.99 -24.04 -3.14
C ALA A 251 -11.79 -25.04 -1.98
N VAL A 252 -12.34 -26.24 -2.12
CA VAL A 252 -12.19 -27.34 -1.15
C VAL A 252 -11.72 -28.62 -1.82
N LYS A 253 -10.97 -29.43 -1.09
CA LYS A 253 -10.45 -30.71 -1.55
C LYS A 253 -11.01 -31.86 -0.72
N LYS A 254 -11.41 -32.93 -1.38
CA LYS A 254 -11.92 -34.14 -0.74
C LYS A 254 -10.93 -34.69 0.30
N GLY A 255 -11.44 -34.97 1.50
CA GLY A 255 -10.66 -35.48 2.62
C GLY A 255 -9.93 -34.43 3.44
N GLU A 256 -9.79 -33.21 2.95
CA GLU A 256 -9.19 -32.12 3.71
C GLU A 256 -10.15 -31.59 4.78
N LYS A 257 -9.55 -31.03 5.83
CA LYS A 257 -10.27 -30.47 6.98
C LYS A 257 -10.13 -28.95 6.98
N TYR A 258 -11.23 -28.31 7.39
CA TYR A 258 -11.34 -26.86 7.45
C TYR A 258 -11.78 -26.45 8.86
N ASP A 259 -11.03 -25.57 9.48
CA ASP A 259 -11.32 -25.00 10.80
C ASP A 259 -12.29 -23.83 10.63
N PHE A 260 -13.53 -24.03 11.06
CA PHE A 260 -14.52 -22.97 11.18
C PHE A 260 -14.47 -22.33 12.56
N SER A 261 -14.61 -21.00 12.61
CA SER A 261 -14.84 -20.27 13.86
C SER A 261 -15.76 -19.08 13.62
N VAL A 262 -16.50 -18.69 14.68
CA VAL A 262 -17.38 -17.52 14.69
C VAL A 262 -17.51 -17.00 16.12
N PHE A 263 -17.50 -15.70 16.31
CA PHE A 263 -18.02 -15.09 17.52
C PHE A 263 -19.53 -14.97 17.39
N SER A 264 -20.24 -15.37 18.44
CA SER A 264 -21.70 -15.38 18.41
C SER A 264 -22.31 -15.09 19.77
N LYS A 265 -23.46 -14.43 19.75
CA LYS A 265 -24.37 -14.26 20.88
C LYS A 265 -25.82 -14.31 20.40
N VAL A 266 -26.76 -14.57 21.29
CA VAL A 266 -28.20 -14.40 21.01
C VAL A 266 -28.64 -13.04 21.49
N LEU A 267 -29.63 -12.46 20.80
CA LEU A 267 -30.22 -11.16 21.11
C LEU A 267 -31.68 -11.34 21.55
N ASP A 268 -32.20 -10.33 22.22
CA ASP A 268 -33.55 -10.29 22.74
C ASP A 268 -33.87 -11.55 23.60
N ASP A 269 -35.09 -12.05 23.55
CA ASP A 269 -35.52 -13.25 24.27
C ASP A 269 -35.18 -14.58 23.57
N THR A 270 -34.21 -14.55 22.64
CA THR A 270 -33.78 -15.71 21.85
C THR A 270 -33.13 -16.76 22.74
N LYS A 271 -33.72 -17.96 22.83
CA LYS A 271 -33.15 -19.10 23.59
C LYS A 271 -31.92 -19.69 22.95
N GLY A 272 -31.78 -19.44 21.64
CA GLY A 272 -30.72 -20.02 20.82
C GLY A 272 -30.80 -21.54 20.72
N GLY A 273 -29.75 -22.14 20.17
CA GLY A 273 -29.73 -23.60 19.99
C GLY A 273 -28.63 -24.07 19.05
N LYS A 274 -28.91 -25.18 18.39
CA LYS A 274 -28.04 -25.76 17.38
C LYS A 274 -27.98 -24.87 16.13
N VAL A 275 -26.78 -24.62 15.64
CA VAL A 275 -26.53 -23.94 14.36
C VAL A 275 -25.70 -24.89 13.50
N LEU A 276 -26.19 -25.20 12.31
CA LEU A 276 -25.46 -26.00 11.34
C LEU A 276 -24.53 -25.10 10.51
N VAL A 277 -23.32 -25.57 10.31
CA VAL A 277 -22.34 -24.94 9.43
C VAL A 277 -22.08 -25.93 8.30
N ARG A 278 -22.26 -25.49 7.06
CA ARG A 278 -22.18 -26.36 5.88
C ARG A 278 -21.30 -25.78 4.80
N LEU A 279 -20.65 -26.64 4.06
CA LEU A 279 -20.12 -26.36 2.75
C LEU A 279 -20.96 -27.10 1.71
N THR A 280 -21.46 -26.35 0.73
CA THR A 280 -22.21 -26.90 -0.39
C THR A 280 -21.56 -26.53 -1.69
N THR A 281 -21.70 -27.36 -2.71
CA THR A 281 -21.39 -26.99 -4.08
C THR A 281 -22.38 -25.93 -4.57
N LYS A 282 -22.09 -25.25 -5.65
CA LYS A 282 -22.94 -24.19 -6.21
C LYS A 282 -24.34 -24.67 -6.61
N ASP A 283 -24.46 -25.96 -6.98
CA ASP A 283 -25.73 -26.64 -7.27
C ASP A 283 -26.46 -27.15 -6.01
N GLY A 284 -25.94 -26.83 -4.80
CA GLY A 284 -26.59 -27.08 -3.51
C GLY A 284 -26.30 -28.45 -2.87
N LYS A 285 -25.40 -29.27 -3.45
CA LYS A 285 -25.00 -30.53 -2.82
C LYS A 285 -24.12 -30.30 -1.61
N GLU A 286 -24.52 -30.82 -0.44
CA GLU A 286 -23.72 -30.76 0.78
C GLU A 286 -22.45 -31.62 0.64
N ILE A 287 -21.29 -31.00 0.90
CA ILE A 287 -19.97 -31.64 0.85
C ILE A 287 -19.24 -31.63 2.19
N ALA A 288 -19.69 -30.84 3.15
CA ALA A 288 -19.25 -30.92 4.55
C ALA A 288 -20.29 -30.31 5.47
N GLN A 289 -20.41 -30.84 6.70
CA GLN A 289 -21.30 -30.30 7.72
C GLN A 289 -20.69 -30.47 9.10
N ALA A 290 -20.91 -29.47 9.96
CA ALA A 290 -20.64 -29.51 11.38
C ALA A 290 -21.75 -28.75 12.14
N ALA A 291 -21.76 -28.86 13.47
CA ALA A 291 -22.70 -28.14 14.31
C ALA A 291 -21.99 -27.41 15.44
N ILE A 292 -22.47 -26.21 15.72
CA ILE A 292 -22.12 -25.43 16.91
C ILE A 292 -23.38 -25.17 17.76
N ARG A 293 -23.19 -24.63 18.93
CA ARG A 293 -24.30 -24.20 19.82
C ARG A 293 -24.17 -22.72 20.12
N VAL A 294 -25.21 -21.95 19.78
CA VAL A 294 -25.30 -20.51 20.08
C VAL A 294 -26.46 -20.27 21.01
N SER A 295 -26.19 -19.94 22.27
CA SER A 295 -27.21 -19.73 23.31
C SER A 295 -26.78 -18.76 24.42
N SER A 296 -25.61 -18.12 24.27
CA SER A 296 -25.12 -17.13 25.23
C SER A 296 -25.57 -15.74 24.80
N THR A 297 -25.96 -14.89 25.73
CA THR A 297 -26.20 -13.46 25.52
C THR A 297 -24.91 -12.64 25.45
N GLU A 298 -23.79 -13.23 25.90
CA GLU A 298 -22.45 -12.64 25.79
C GLU A 298 -21.70 -13.25 24.62
N TRP A 299 -20.81 -12.47 24.02
CA TRP A 299 -19.97 -12.92 22.92
C TRP A 299 -19.14 -14.16 23.29
N LYS A 300 -19.29 -15.22 22.52
CA LYS A 300 -18.49 -16.44 22.67
C LYS A 300 -17.98 -16.92 21.31
N LYS A 301 -16.70 -17.27 21.28
CA LYS A 301 -16.08 -17.88 20.10
C LYS A 301 -16.47 -19.36 20.02
N GLN A 302 -17.24 -19.73 19.00
CA GLN A 302 -17.59 -21.11 18.65
C GLN A 302 -16.58 -21.64 17.63
N LYS A 303 -16.36 -22.96 17.63
CA LYS A 303 -15.44 -23.62 16.71
C LYS A 303 -16.03 -24.95 16.23
N ALA A 304 -15.75 -25.30 14.98
CA ALA A 304 -16.08 -26.60 14.42
C ALA A 304 -15.05 -26.98 13.35
N VAL A 305 -14.96 -28.26 13.04
CA VAL A 305 -14.13 -28.76 11.94
C VAL A 305 -15.05 -29.36 10.89
N LEU A 306 -14.91 -28.91 9.65
CA LEU A 306 -15.58 -29.48 8.49
C LEU A 306 -14.61 -30.38 7.73
N THR A 307 -15.04 -31.59 7.39
CA THR A 307 -14.26 -32.51 6.54
C THR A 307 -14.95 -32.64 5.19
N ALA A 308 -14.28 -32.25 4.13
CA ALA A 308 -14.87 -32.27 2.79
C ALA A 308 -14.98 -33.71 2.24
N THR A 309 -16.15 -34.05 1.73
CA THR A 309 -16.44 -35.37 1.15
C THR A 309 -16.26 -35.41 -0.37
N ALA A 310 -16.10 -34.24 -1.00
CA ALA A 310 -15.86 -34.06 -2.43
C ALA A 310 -14.98 -32.87 -2.71
N ASP A 311 -14.39 -32.78 -3.91
CA ASP A 311 -13.73 -31.60 -4.43
C ASP A 311 -14.77 -30.60 -4.91
N ALA A 312 -14.52 -29.32 -4.72
CA ALA A 312 -15.25 -28.20 -5.32
C ALA A 312 -14.33 -27.01 -5.49
N ALA A 313 -14.44 -26.30 -6.60
CA ALA A 313 -13.70 -25.06 -6.85
C ALA A 313 -14.46 -23.83 -6.36
N ASP A 314 -15.77 -23.93 -6.23
CA ASP A 314 -16.72 -22.84 -6.00
C ASP A 314 -17.75 -23.17 -4.90
N ALA A 315 -17.30 -23.84 -3.84
CA ALA A 315 -18.17 -24.15 -2.71
C ALA A 315 -18.63 -22.87 -2.00
N VAL A 316 -19.71 -23.01 -1.27
CA VAL A 316 -20.41 -21.95 -0.53
C VAL A 316 -20.48 -22.33 0.95
N LEU A 317 -20.11 -21.40 1.83
CA LEU A 317 -20.28 -21.56 3.28
C LEU A 317 -21.67 -21.09 3.70
N SER A 318 -22.37 -21.87 4.51
CA SER A 318 -23.64 -21.47 5.12
C SER A 318 -23.64 -21.68 6.63
N VAL A 319 -24.21 -20.70 7.35
CA VAL A 319 -24.46 -20.73 8.80
C VAL A 319 -25.96 -20.71 9.02
N CYS A 320 -26.51 -21.83 9.49
CA CYS A 320 -27.94 -22.11 9.49
C CYS A 320 -28.46 -22.39 10.92
N PRO A 321 -29.03 -21.40 11.63
CA PRO A 321 -29.71 -21.63 12.90
C PRO A 321 -30.88 -22.58 12.73
N GLN A 322 -31.05 -23.51 13.69
CA GLN A 322 -32.10 -24.53 13.68
C GLN A 322 -33.31 -24.14 14.55
N MET A 323 -33.31 -22.93 15.08
CA MET A 323 -34.39 -22.36 15.86
C MET A 323 -34.62 -20.91 15.44
N ALA A 324 -35.85 -20.46 15.48
CA ALA A 324 -36.21 -19.05 15.31
C ALA A 324 -35.56 -18.19 16.39
N GLY A 325 -35.21 -16.95 16.05
CA GLY A 325 -34.62 -15.99 16.96
C GLY A 325 -33.59 -15.08 16.25
N LYS A 326 -33.00 -14.18 17.05
CA LYS A 326 -31.96 -13.23 16.58
C LYS A 326 -30.57 -13.69 17.01
N TYR A 327 -29.69 -13.84 16.06
CA TYR A 327 -28.32 -14.30 16.23
C TYR A 327 -27.36 -13.22 15.79
N ALA A 328 -26.53 -12.74 16.69
CA ALA A 328 -25.40 -11.89 16.35
C ALA A 328 -24.21 -12.78 16.00
N LEU A 329 -23.60 -12.52 14.85
CA LEU A 329 -22.49 -13.29 14.29
C LEU A 329 -21.39 -12.34 13.82
N ASP A 330 -20.14 -12.64 14.18
CA ASP A 330 -19.00 -11.84 13.83
C ASP A 330 -17.74 -12.69 13.68
N MET A 331 -16.74 -12.18 12.99
CA MET A 331 -15.49 -12.89 12.71
C MET A 331 -15.73 -14.33 12.22
N VAL A 332 -16.62 -14.46 11.24
CA VAL A 332 -16.95 -15.76 10.63
C VAL A 332 -15.79 -16.19 9.74
N SER A 333 -15.05 -17.19 10.15
CA SER A 333 -13.80 -17.60 9.53
C SER A 333 -13.81 -19.07 9.14
N LEU A 334 -13.13 -19.39 8.04
CA LEU A 334 -12.92 -20.75 7.54
C LEU A 334 -11.50 -20.90 7.00
N PHE A 335 -10.67 -21.67 7.69
CA PHE A 335 -9.29 -21.91 7.29
C PHE A 335 -9.05 -23.38 6.94
N PRO A 336 -8.32 -23.71 5.87
CA PRO A 336 -7.83 -25.07 5.67
C PRO A 336 -6.84 -25.42 6.82
N GLN A 337 -6.85 -26.67 7.27
CA GLN A 337 -5.79 -27.17 8.17
C GLN A 337 -4.47 -27.37 7.42
N ASN A 338 -4.55 -27.63 6.11
CA ASN A 338 -3.41 -27.73 5.22
C ASN A 338 -2.95 -26.31 4.81
N THR A 339 -2.10 -25.71 5.64
CA THR A 339 -1.46 -24.41 5.41
C THR A 339 0.04 -24.58 5.22
N PHE A 340 0.71 -23.56 4.73
CA PHE A 340 2.17 -23.56 4.63
C PHE A 340 2.82 -23.80 6.00
N LYS A 341 3.69 -24.80 6.07
CA LYS A 341 4.32 -25.31 7.32
C LYS A 341 3.33 -25.68 8.43
N GLY A 342 2.06 -25.93 8.10
CA GLY A 342 1.03 -26.32 9.07
C GLY A 342 0.69 -25.24 10.11
N ARG A 343 0.95 -23.97 9.82
CA ARG A 343 0.64 -22.88 10.76
C ARG A 343 -0.86 -22.65 10.82
N LYS A 344 -1.38 -22.57 12.04
CA LYS A 344 -2.80 -22.29 12.27
C LYS A 344 -3.15 -20.89 11.75
N ASN A 345 -4.28 -20.77 11.03
CA ASN A 345 -4.68 -19.52 10.39
C ASN A 345 -3.55 -18.90 9.55
N GLY A 346 -2.77 -19.77 8.91
CA GLY A 346 -1.56 -19.40 8.21
C GLY A 346 -1.79 -19.01 6.75
N LEU A 347 -0.78 -19.30 5.95
CA LEU A 347 -0.77 -18.97 4.53
C LEU A 347 -1.21 -20.17 3.68
N ARG A 348 -1.74 -19.89 2.49
CA ARG A 348 -2.05 -20.92 1.50
C ARG A 348 -0.81 -21.74 1.18
N ALA A 349 -0.94 -23.06 1.33
CA ALA A 349 0.19 -23.98 1.16
C ALA A 349 0.76 -23.94 -0.27
N ASP A 350 -0.11 -23.86 -1.29
CA ASP A 350 0.29 -23.83 -2.70
C ASP A 350 1.06 -22.57 -3.08
N LEU A 351 0.53 -21.39 -2.74
CA LEU A 351 1.16 -20.10 -3.06
C LEU A 351 2.45 -19.89 -2.28
N ALA A 352 2.39 -20.12 -0.97
CA ALA A 352 3.55 -19.91 -0.11
C ALA A 352 4.69 -20.90 -0.42
N GLN A 353 4.37 -22.16 -0.80
CA GLN A 353 5.38 -23.12 -1.24
C GLN A 353 6.02 -22.68 -2.56
N THR A 354 5.23 -22.19 -3.53
CA THR A 354 5.77 -21.66 -4.80
C THR A 354 6.76 -20.52 -4.57
N LEU A 355 6.44 -19.62 -3.63
CA LEU A 355 7.36 -18.53 -3.25
C LEU A 355 8.61 -19.08 -2.53
N ALA A 356 8.47 -20.07 -1.67
CA ALA A 356 9.59 -20.67 -0.96
C ALA A 356 10.54 -21.44 -1.93
N ASP A 357 10.01 -22.05 -2.99
CA ASP A 357 10.79 -22.78 -4.00
C ASP A 357 11.70 -21.84 -4.84
N LEU A 358 11.46 -20.53 -4.82
CA LEU A 358 12.37 -19.54 -5.38
C LEU A 358 13.64 -19.34 -4.53
N HIS A 359 13.67 -19.91 -3.32
CA HIS A 359 14.75 -19.75 -2.35
C HIS A 359 15.14 -18.28 -2.10
N PRO A 360 14.18 -17.40 -1.79
CA PRO A 360 14.46 -15.99 -1.59
C PRO A 360 15.35 -15.78 -0.36
N ARG A 361 16.28 -14.85 -0.46
CA ARG A 361 17.16 -14.50 0.67
C ARG A 361 16.58 -13.42 1.58
N PHE A 362 15.60 -12.67 1.08
CA PHE A 362 14.86 -11.69 1.86
C PHE A 362 13.42 -11.55 1.31
N VAL A 363 12.55 -11.04 2.16
CA VAL A 363 11.20 -10.60 1.77
C VAL A 363 10.98 -9.17 2.24
N ARG A 364 10.69 -8.27 1.29
CA ARG A 364 10.30 -6.90 1.55
C ARG A 364 8.77 -6.82 1.61
N PHE A 365 8.22 -6.30 2.72
CA PHE A 365 6.78 -6.23 3.02
C PHE A 365 6.45 -5.01 3.89
N PRO A 366 5.17 -4.60 4.10
CA PRO A 366 3.92 -5.14 3.55
C PRO A 366 3.62 -4.60 2.15
N GLY A 367 4.52 -3.84 1.59
CA GLY A 367 4.38 -3.24 0.28
C GLY A 367 5.30 -2.06 0.06
N GLY A 368 5.02 -1.35 -1.01
CA GLY A 368 5.56 -0.06 -1.37
C GLY A 368 4.58 1.05 -1.00
N CYS A 369 3.69 1.39 -1.94
CA CYS A 369 2.65 2.40 -1.71
C CYS A 369 1.69 2.02 -0.57
N VAL A 370 1.44 0.73 -0.32
CA VAL A 370 0.62 0.28 0.82
C VAL A 370 1.24 0.65 2.16
N ALA A 371 2.57 0.64 2.29
CA ALA A 371 3.23 1.08 3.52
C ALA A 371 3.03 2.58 3.79
N HIS A 372 2.97 3.39 2.73
CA HIS A 372 2.77 4.83 2.79
C HIS A 372 1.31 5.26 2.92
N GLY A 373 0.38 4.49 2.35
CA GLY A 373 -1.05 4.80 2.36
C GLY A 373 -1.47 5.99 1.49
N ASP A 374 -2.78 6.19 1.38
CA ASP A 374 -3.40 7.32 0.69
C ASP A 374 -3.72 8.44 1.70
N GLY A 375 -2.72 9.23 2.03
CA GLY A 375 -2.78 10.24 3.09
C GLY A 375 -2.15 9.79 4.40
N VAL A 376 -1.83 10.75 5.27
CA VAL A 376 -1.16 10.51 6.57
C VAL A 376 -1.96 9.55 7.45
N ASP A 377 -3.30 9.68 7.47
CA ASP A 377 -4.17 8.83 8.28
C ASP A 377 -4.29 7.39 7.77
N ASN A 378 -3.78 7.13 6.56
CA ASN A 378 -3.80 5.81 5.94
C ASN A 378 -2.41 5.15 5.88
N ILE A 379 -1.38 5.77 6.49
CA ILE A 379 -0.07 5.14 6.68
C ILE A 379 -0.27 3.81 7.41
N TYR A 380 0.42 2.76 6.94
CA TYR A 380 0.27 1.42 7.52
C TYR A 380 0.73 1.39 8.97
N ASP A 381 -0.21 1.25 9.89
CA ASP A 381 0.04 1.05 11.32
C ASP A 381 0.31 -0.44 11.58
N TRP A 382 1.58 -0.79 11.78
CA TRP A 382 1.98 -2.17 12.03
C TRP A 382 1.40 -2.72 13.36
N LYS A 383 1.23 -1.86 14.38
CA LYS A 383 0.67 -2.26 15.68
C LYS A 383 -0.75 -2.76 15.55
N GLY A 384 -1.54 -2.13 14.70
CA GLY A 384 -2.91 -2.57 14.41
C GLY A 384 -3.00 -3.84 13.55
N SER A 385 -1.87 -4.40 13.08
CA SER A 385 -1.82 -5.64 12.29
C SER A 385 -1.35 -6.87 13.08
N ILE A 386 -1.14 -6.74 14.39
CA ILE A 386 -0.69 -7.83 15.27
C ILE A 386 -1.74 -8.08 16.37
N GLY A 387 -1.57 -9.15 17.14
CA GLY A 387 -2.53 -9.56 18.17
C GLY A 387 -3.63 -10.49 17.67
N ALA A 388 -4.69 -10.65 18.45
CA ALA A 388 -5.83 -11.46 18.07
C ALA A 388 -6.53 -10.88 16.83
N LEU A 389 -7.10 -11.73 15.98
CA LEU A 389 -7.68 -11.28 14.70
C LEU A 389 -8.84 -10.30 14.91
N GLU A 390 -9.63 -10.52 15.96
CA GLU A 390 -10.75 -9.67 16.36
C GLU A 390 -10.35 -8.29 16.91
N GLU A 391 -9.09 -8.11 17.29
CA GLU A 391 -8.54 -6.87 17.83
C GLU A 391 -7.81 -6.03 16.76
N ARG A 392 -7.56 -6.61 15.58
CA ARG A 392 -6.83 -5.94 14.50
C ARG A 392 -7.68 -4.84 13.90
N LYS A 393 -7.03 -3.71 13.62
CA LYS A 393 -7.67 -2.57 12.97
C LYS A 393 -7.68 -2.78 11.46
N PRO A 394 -8.82 -2.91 10.79
CA PRO A 394 -8.86 -3.00 9.34
C PRO A 394 -8.33 -1.71 8.70
N LEU A 395 -7.92 -1.78 7.45
CA LEU A 395 -7.36 -0.65 6.72
C LEU A 395 -7.97 -0.59 5.32
N ARG A 396 -8.29 0.63 4.87
CA ARG A 396 -8.55 0.86 3.46
C ARG A 396 -7.24 0.71 2.67
N ASN A 397 -7.20 -0.20 1.72
CA ASN A 397 -6.07 -0.30 0.81
C ASN A 397 -6.13 0.85 -0.21
N LEU A 398 -4.99 1.53 -0.44
CA LEU A 398 -4.95 2.64 -1.41
C LEU A 398 -5.26 2.19 -2.85
N TRP A 399 -5.15 0.90 -3.14
CA TRP A 399 -5.51 0.31 -4.44
C TRP A 399 -7.02 0.11 -4.60
N GLY A 400 -7.83 0.45 -3.58
CA GLY A 400 -9.27 0.55 -3.66
C GLY A 400 -10.02 -0.70 -3.23
N TYR A 401 -9.60 -1.33 -2.14
CA TYR A 401 -10.31 -2.42 -1.46
C TYR A 401 -10.00 -2.45 0.04
N HIS A 402 -10.70 -3.31 0.76
CA HIS A 402 -10.53 -3.50 2.20
C HIS A 402 -9.40 -4.47 2.52
N GLN A 403 -8.62 -4.17 3.57
CA GLN A 403 -7.64 -5.08 4.16
C GLN A 403 -8.06 -5.44 5.58
N THR A 404 -8.28 -6.73 5.85
CA THR A 404 -8.55 -7.20 7.21
C THR A 404 -7.29 -7.21 8.09
N ARG A 405 -6.13 -7.10 7.49
CA ARG A 405 -4.81 -7.27 8.12
C ARG A 405 -4.65 -8.59 8.88
N GLY A 406 -5.37 -9.63 8.42
CA GLY A 406 -5.17 -11.00 8.87
C GLY A 406 -3.77 -11.52 8.54
N LEU A 407 -3.25 -11.18 7.35
CA LEU A 407 -1.83 -11.23 7.02
C LEU A 407 -1.19 -9.91 7.50
N GLY A 408 -0.70 -9.88 8.72
CA GLY A 408 -0.06 -8.73 9.34
C GLY A 408 1.44 -8.92 9.57
N TYR A 409 2.06 -8.00 10.29
CA TYR A 409 3.51 -8.04 10.50
C TYR A 409 4.00 -9.31 11.19
N HIS A 410 3.23 -9.86 12.13
CA HIS A 410 3.57 -11.12 12.77
C HIS A 410 3.65 -12.28 11.77
N GLU A 411 2.66 -12.39 10.90
CA GLU A 411 2.57 -13.42 9.87
C GLU A 411 3.66 -13.25 8.80
N TYR A 412 4.02 -12.01 8.43
CA TYR A 412 5.14 -11.76 7.52
C TYR A 412 6.48 -12.21 8.14
N PHE A 413 6.73 -11.92 9.40
CA PHE A 413 7.93 -12.40 10.09
C PHE A 413 7.98 -13.93 10.14
N LEU A 414 6.87 -14.58 10.47
CA LEU A 414 6.77 -16.04 10.46
C LEU A 414 7.03 -16.61 9.06
N PHE A 415 6.49 -16.00 8.03
CA PHE A 415 6.69 -16.42 6.65
C PHE A 415 8.16 -16.31 6.24
N CYS A 416 8.84 -15.23 6.60
CA CYS A 416 10.28 -15.10 6.37
C CYS A 416 11.07 -16.21 7.06
N GLU A 417 10.78 -16.48 8.34
CA GLU A 417 11.42 -17.56 9.11
C GLU A 417 11.19 -18.94 8.46
N ASP A 418 9.94 -19.22 8.04
CA ASP A 418 9.55 -20.50 7.42
C ASP A 418 10.25 -20.75 6.08
N MET A 419 10.64 -19.69 5.37
CA MET A 419 11.41 -19.78 4.13
C MET A 419 12.92 -19.70 4.34
N GLY A 420 13.39 -19.34 5.53
CA GLY A 420 14.80 -19.06 5.79
C GLY A 420 15.27 -17.75 5.12
N ALA A 421 14.37 -16.78 4.95
CA ALA A 421 14.62 -15.49 4.33
C ALA A 421 14.73 -14.39 5.40
N GLU A 422 15.55 -13.36 5.14
CA GLU A 422 15.65 -12.18 6.00
C GLU A 422 14.39 -11.31 5.85
N PRO A 423 13.75 -10.88 6.95
CA PRO A 423 12.65 -9.93 6.88
C PRO A 423 13.16 -8.51 6.57
N VAL A 424 12.51 -7.82 5.65
CA VAL A 424 12.75 -6.40 5.33
C VAL A 424 11.42 -5.64 5.42
N PRO A 425 10.93 -5.38 6.65
CA PRO A 425 9.75 -4.56 6.82
C PRO A 425 10.00 -3.14 6.31
N VAL A 426 9.00 -2.55 5.66
CA VAL A 426 9.02 -1.17 5.17
C VAL A 426 8.06 -0.33 6.00
N VAL A 427 8.55 0.78 6.50
CA VAL A 427 7.74 1.81 7.17
C VAL A 427 7.77 3.10 6.36
N ALA A 428 6.71 3.89 6.42
CA ALA A 428 6.71 5.20 5.77
C ALA A 428 7.78 6.11 6.36
N ALA A 429 8.34 7.00 5.55
CA ALA A 429 9.30 8.00 6.01
C ALA A 429 8.62 9.21 6.68
N GLY A 430 7.44 9.05 7.27
CA GLY A 430 6.65 10.13 7.85
C GLY A 430 5.88 10.94 6.82
N VAL A 431 5.81 10.47 5.58
CA VAL A 431 5.04 11.06 4.48
C VAL A 431 4.17 10.00 3.81
N PRO A 432 3.00 10.37 3.24
CA PRO A 432 2.15 9.42 2.53
C PRO A 432 2.73 9.06 1.16
N CYS A 433 2.06 8.15 0.43
CA CYS A 433 2.44 7.81 -0.94
C CYS A 433 2.50 9.06 -1.83
N GLN A 434 3.51 9.13 -2.70
CA GLN A 434 3.71 10.25 -3.62
C GLN A 434 2.50 10.49 -4.55
N ASN A 435 1.66 9.48 -4.72
CA ASN A 435 0.41 9.55 -5.49
C ASN A 435 -0.83 9.80 -4.64
N SER A 436 -0.66 10.03 -3.33
CA SER A 436 -1.77 10.32 -2.43
C SER A 436 -2.56 11.56 -2.87
N GLY A 437 -3.87 11.44 -2.85
CA GLY A 437 -4.77 12.56 -3.12
C GLY A 437 -5.54 13.01 -1.91
N THR A 438 -5.37 12.35 -0.79
CA THR A 438 -6.02 12.72 0.47
C THR A 438 -5.01 13.38 1.40
N CYS A 439 -5.50 14.29 2.23
CA CYS A 439 -4.70 15.04 3.17
C CYS A 439 -5.56 15.52 4.32
N SER A 440 -5.25 15.05 5.49
CA SER A 440 -5.94 15.47 6.72
C SER A 440 -5.25 16.64 7.43
N HIS A 441 -3.94 16.84 7.25
CA HIS A 441 -3.18 17.70 8.14
C HIS A 441 -2.41 18.85 7.49
N HIS A 442 -2.03 18.76 6.22
CA HIS A 442 -1.28 19.81 5.56
C HIS A 442 -1.86 20.17 4.21
N SER A 443 -2.35 21.40 4.10
CA SER A 443 -2.76 21.99 2.84
C SER A 443 -1.88 23.17 2.47
N VAL A 444 -1.50 23.25 1.20
CA VAL A 444 -0.83 24.42 0.64
C VAL A 444 -1.89 25.33 0.04
N GLY A 445 -2.53 26.11 0.89
CA GLY A 445 -3.59 27.04 0.49
C GLY A 445 -4.74 26.35 -0.27
N GLU A 446 -5.18 26.97 -1.36
CA GLU A 446 -6.29 26.48 -2.19
C GLU A 446 -5.99 25.17 -2.96
N LEU A 447 -4.76 24.69 -2.99
CA LEU A 447 -4.38 23.44 -3.66
C LEU A 447 -4.62 22.20 -2.80
N GLY A 448 -4.81 22.38 -1.49
CA GLY A 448 -4.85 21.24 -0.60
C GLY A 448 -3.49 20.54 -0.48
N CYS A 449 -3.48 19.25 -0.26
CA CYS A 449 -2.26 18.45 -0.25
C CYS A 449 -1.89 17.94 -1.64
N GLY A 450 -0.61 17.94 -1.88
CA GLY A 450 -0.04 17.33 -3.07
C GLY A 450 0.89 16.18 -2.72
N GLY A 451 0.38 14.94 -2.61
CA GLY A 451 1.25 13.80 -2.35
C GLY A 451 2.12 14.01 -1.11
N GLN A 452 3.44 13.98 -1.28
CA GLN A 452 4.41 14.10 -0.20
C GLN A 452 4.72 15.56 0.22
N GLN A 453 3.93 16.53 -0.20
CA GLN A 453 3.97 17.88 0.37
C GLN A 453 3.26 17.98 1.72
N GLY A 454 2.51 16.93 2.10
CA GLY A 454 1.97 16.73 3.44
C GLY A 454 2.66 15.56 4.14
N GLY A 455 3.06 15.73 5.38
CA GLY A 455 3.65 14.67 6.21
C GLY A 455 2.95 14.57 7.55
N ILE A 456 3.32 13.59 8.35
CA ILE A 456 2.89 13.51 9.76
C ILE A 456 3.23 14.84 10.44
N PRO A 457 2.31 15.46 11.19
CA PRO A 457 2.61 16.67 11.95
C PRO A 457 3.86 16.52 12.82
N MET A 458 4.69 17.55 12.90
CA MET A 458 5.96 17.46 13.61
C MET A 458 5.80 17.17 15.11
N GLU A 459 4.70 17.58 15.69
CA GLU A 459 4.30 17.28 17.07
C GLU A 459 3.97 15.78 17.28
N GLU A 460 3.55 15.07 16.23
CA GLU A 460 3.23 13.64 16.25
C GLU A 460 4.43 12.76 15.84
N MET A 461 5.44 13.33 15.18
CA MET A 461 6.62 12.59 14.74
C MET A 461 7.36 11.84 15.85
N PRO A 462 7.51 12.37 17.10
CA PRO A 462 8.12 11.60 18.19
C PRO A 462 7.40 10.28 18.47
N GLN A 463 6.05 10.27 18.43
CA GLN A 463 5.28 9.04 18.62
C GLN A 463 5.47 8.08 17.44
N TYR A 464 5.46 8.57 16.22
CA TYR A 464 5.70 7.74 15.03
C TYR A 464 7.10 7.12 15.04
N VAL A 465 8.12 7.90 15.41
CA VAL A 465 9.49 7.38 15.60
C VAL A 465 9.50 6.26 16.65
N GLN A 466 8.80 6.46 17.78
CA GLN A 466 8.70 5.43 18.81
C GLN A 466 8.01 4.16 18.28
N ASP A 467 6.99 4.30 17.42
CA ASP A 467 6.31 3.15 16.80
C ASP A 467 7.26 2.34 15.90
N VAL A 468 8.20 3.01 15.23
CA VAL A 468 9.25 2.32 14.45
C VAL A 468 10.26 1.61 15.37
N LEU A 469 10.67 2.21 16.48
CA LEU A 469 11.54 1.56 17.47
C LEU A 469 10.85 0.37 18.13
N ASP A 470 9.57 0.49 18.43
CA ASP A 470 8.73 -0.59 18.96
C ASP A 470 8.64 -1.79 18.00
N LEU A 471 8.65 -1.55 16.68
CA LEU A 471 8.71 -2.62 15.68
C LEU A 471 10.01 -3.41 15.77
N ILE A 472 11.13 -2.71 15.94
CA ILE A 472 12.45 -3.36 16.14
C ILE A 472 12.44 -4.15 17.44
N GLU A 473 11.88 -3.60 18.52
CA GLU A 473 11.74 -4.30 19.80
C GLU A 473 10.78 -5.51 19.67
N TYR A 474 9.67 -5.38 18.92
CA TYR A 474 8.79 -6.51 18.64
C TYR A 474 9.53 -7.64 17.95
N ALA A 475 10.35 -7.33 16.96
CA ALA A 475 11.10 -8.32 16.22
C ALA A 475 12.25 -8.93 17.03
N ASN A 476 13.00 -8.13 17.78
CA ASN A 476 14.29 -8.53 18.38
C ASN A 476 14.30 -8.53 19.92
N GLY A 477 13.35 -7.85 20.56
CA GLY A 477 13.33 -7.67 22.01
C GLY A 477 13.21 -8.98 22.81
N ASP A 478 13.75 -8.98 24.02
CA ASP A 478 13.66 -10.10 24.95
C ASP A 478 12.22 -10.35 25.40
N ALA A 479 11.74 -11.57 25.22
CA ALA A 479 10.35 -11.97 25.51
C ALA A 479 9.96 -11.84 27.00
N LYS A 480 10.91 -11.71 27.92
CA LYS A 480 10.66 -11.57 29.36
C LYS A 480 10.87 -10.15 29.87
N LYS A 481 11.72 -9.36 29.19
CA LYS A 481 12.20 -8.07 29.68
C LYS A 481 11.52 -6.88 28.98
N THR A 482 11.25 -7.01 27.68
CA THR A 482 10.73 -5.89 26.88
C THR A 482 9.24 -5.97 26.67
N VAL A 483 8.60 -4.84 26.42
CA VAL A 483 7.12 -4.75 26.22
C VAL A 483 6.71 -5.50 24.95
N TRP A 484 7.36 -5.18 23.85
CA TRP A 484 7.00 -5.73 22.55
C TRP A 484 7.51 -7.17 22.34
N GLY A 485 8.65 -7.53 22.96
CA GLY A 485 9.09 -8.92 23.03
C GLY A 485 8.09 -9.82 23.77
N LYS A 486 7.47 -9.34 24.86
CA LYS A 486 6.38 -10.05 25.55
C LYS A 486 5.16 -10.24 24.67
N LYS A 487 4.75 -9.19 23.91
CA LYS A 487 3.63 -9.29 22.96
C LYS A 487 3.88 -10.31 21.85
N ARG A 488 5.11 -10.35 21.30
CA ARG A 488 5.51 -11.39 20.36
C ARG A 488 5.39 -12.79 20.96
N ALA A 489 5.86 -12.96 22.20
CA ALA A 489 5.77 -14.25 22.90
C ALA A 489 4.30 -14.67 23.14
N GLN A 490 3.41 -13.74 23.50
CA GLN A 490 1.98 -13.98 23.63
C GLN A 490 1.32 -14.39 22.32
N ALA A 491 1.83 -13.88 21.18
CA ALA A 491 1.41 -14.30 19.85
C ALA A 491 1.98 -15.69 19.45
N GLY A 492 2.67 -16.39 20.37
CA GLY A 492 3.18 -17.75 20.17
C GLY A 492 4.65 -17.84 19.71
N HIS A 493 5.35 -16.70 19.56
CA HIS A 493 6.75 -16.69 19.10
C HIS A 493 7.69 -16.02 20.12
N PRO A 494 8.17 -16.75 21.14
CA PRO A 494 9.04 -16.17 22.18
C PRO A 494 10.46 -15.84 21.70
N LYS A 495 10.96 -16.49 20.65
CA LYS A 495 12.29 -16.24 20.08
C LYS A 495 12.30 -14.95 19.25
N PRO A 496 13.43 -14.21 19.18
CA PRO A 496 13.57 -13.09 18.26
C PRO A 496 13.48 -13.55 16.79
N PHE A 497 12.97 -12.69 15.93
CA PHE A 497 12.99 -12.88 14.47
C PHE A 497 14.34 -12.51 13.84
N ASN A 498 15.26 -11.93 14.63
CA ASN A 498 16.59 -11.50 14.19
C ASN A 498 16.53 -10.48 13.03
N LEU A 499 15.65 -9.50 13.15
CA LEU A 499 15.52 -8.40 12.18
C LEU A 499 16.86 -7.65 12.05
N LYS A 500 17.39 -7.57 10.83
CA LYS A 500 18.66 -6.90 10.49
C LYS A 500 18.46 -5.69 9.59
N TYR A 501 17.36 -5.65 8.83
CA TYR A 501 17.10 -4.66 7.82
C TYR A 501 15.71 -4.07 8.01
N ILE A 502 15.59 -2.75 7.83
CA ILE A 502 14.33 -2.03 7.79
C ILE A 502 14.38 -1.03 6.65
N GLY A 503 13.33 -0.99 5.83
CA GLY A 503 13.15 0.02 4.81
C GLY A 503 12.44 1.24 5.38
N ILE A 504 12.98 2.43 5.15
CA ILE A 504 12.36 3.70 5.53
C ILE A 504 11.97 4.42 4.25
N GLY A 505 10.67 4.45 3.97
CA GLY A 505 10.13 5.05 2.76
C GLY A 505 10.02 4.11 1.56
N ASN A 506 9.32 4.59 0.53
CA ASN A 506 9.14 3.92 -0.76
C ASN A 506 8.87 4.95 -1.86
N GLU A 507 9.69 4.97 -2.93
CA GLU A 507 9.53 5.86 -4.09
C GLU A 507 9.34 7.34 -3.72
N ASP A 508 10.00 7.76 -2.65
CA ASP A 508 9.83 9.08 -2.07
C ASP A 508 10.37 10.19 -2.97
N LEU A 509 9.67 11.31 -2.99
CA LEU A 509 10.20 12.56 -3.50
C LEU A 509 11.15 13.14 -2.44
N ILE A 510 12.31 13.59 -2.86
CA ILE A 510 13.29 14.20 -1.95
C ILE A 510 12.87 15.66 -1.72
N THR A 511 11.88 15.84 -0.86
CA THR A 511 11.39 17.14 -0.39
C THR A 511 11.96 17.46 0.99
N ASP A 512 11.93 18.73 1.40
CA ASP A 512 12.36 19.13 2.76
C ASP A 512 11.52 18.41 3.83
N ILE A 513 10.22 18.20 3.55
CA ILE A 513 9.29 17.50 4.44
C ILE A 513 9.69 16.04 4.64
N PHE A 514 10.08 15.36 3.55
CA PHE A 514 10.60 14.00 3.59
C PHE A 514 11.95 13.94 4.34
N GLU A 515 12.92 14.77 3.95
CA GLU A 515 14.28 14.75 4.53
C GLU A 515 14.28 14.95 6.05
N GLU A 516 13.46 15.85 6.55
CA GLU A 516 13.33 16.12 7.97
C GLU A 516 12.82 14.89 8.73
N ARG A 517 11.73 14.28 8.28
CA ARG A 517 11.09 13.13 8.92
C ARG A 517 11.93 11.87 8.80
N PHE A 518 12.46 11.60 7.61
CA PHE A 518 13.40 10.51 7.39
C PHE A 518 14.60 10.60 8.33
N THR A 519 15.17 11.81 8.48
CA THR A 519 16.32 12.04 9.35
C THR A 519 16.00 11.77 10.81
N MET A 520 14.82 12.11 11.30
CA MET A 520 14.39 11.80 12.66
C MET A 520 14.34 10.28 12.90
N ILE A 521 13.68 9.56 12.00
CA ILE A 521 13.55 8.09 12.08
C ILE A 521 14.94 7.44 12.01
N PHE A 522 15.74 7.81 11.02
CA PHE A 522 17.07 7.25 10.81
C PHE A 522 18.00 7.46 12.01
N LYS A 523 18.03 8.68 12.57
CA LYS A 523 18.84 8.98 13.76
C LYS A 523 18.39 8.17 14.97
N ALA A 524 17.10 8.02 15.19
CA ALA A 524 16.58 7.24 16.32
C ALA A 524 16.96 5.76 16.21
N ILE A 525 16.81 5.16 15.04
CA ILE A 525 17.23 3.76 14.79
C ILE A 525 18.74 3.61 15.03
N LYS A 526 19.56 4.53 14.53
CA LYS A 526 21.01 4.49 14.68
C LYS A 526 21.47 4.58 16.14
N VAL A 527 20.73 5.25 17.00
CA VAL A 527 21.03 5.32 18.44
C VAL A 527 20.62 4.04 19.16
N MET A 528 19.58 3.35 18.68
CA MET A 528 19.11 2.09 19.27
C MET A 528 20.03 0.91 18.97
N LEU A 529 20.72 0.92 17.83
CA LEU A 529 21.68 -0.11 17.39
C LEU A 529 23.07 0.13 17.97
#